data_2e24192b5047b001a7d5b5c5443b0270
#
_entry.id   2e24192b5047b001a7d5b5c5443b0270
#
_cell.length_a   1.000
_cell.length_b   1.000
_cell.length_c   1.000
_cell.angle_alpha   90.00
_cell.angle_beta   90.00
_cell.angle_gamma   90.00
#
_symmetry.space_group_name_H-M   'P 1'
#
loop_
_entity.id
_entity.type
_entity.pdbx_description
1 polymer ?
#
loop_
_entity_poly.entity_id
_entity_poly.type
_entity_poly.pdbx_seq_one_letter_code
_entity_poly.pdbx_strand_id
1 'polypeptide(L)'
;SVDRLVITEFGEAQWQRKAAINIFPTVNKRPNAKVILESTPGRAGSHHEQMWRSALEGTSRFKPLFLEWWEDDSCRELDDGFEPTVPELEYLKRHPGMGMRNLAFRRRGLNTEFVGDTRLFSCKYPSDSYDGWLGTTNPVMPVDVLKPWLAKAKADPPLSPSGCHEFEDPQPGRQYLITADPAGFGSTGDKSALTVWDAIDWKEIAFWEDRETPDRFAQRLQTIQRRYNNALLAVESNATACIAILKDQGTRNLLWTDRNHPGWYATQKRIRESEARLVQMLRQGDLRIQSRGTLHQLLNYDGSTKKRVRGEDGILHHFDRARTAVMAADILAKRKFHVPTKEEPNTYSAGQVTIRQLDDHRRNKKQQSISPFKPASLSWS
;
A
#
# COMPACT_ATOMS: atom_id res chain seq x y z
N SER A 1 7.78 22.91 -37.68
CA SER A 1 7.45 21.51 -37.31
C SER A 1 8.73 20.78 -36.94
N VAL A 2 8.72 20.07 -35.84
CA VAL A 2 9.87 19.38 -35.27
C VAL A 2 9.79 17.91 -35.64
N ASP A 3 10.78 17.39 -36.36
CA ASP A 3 10.83 15.97 -36.74
C ASP A 3 11.54 15.11 -35.69
N ARG A 4 12.34 15.74 -34.83
CA ARG A 4 12.99 15.07 -33.68
C ARG A 4 12.92 15.96 -32.46
N LEU A 5 12.48 15.41 -31.36
CA LEU A 5 12.47 16.04 -30.02
C LEU A 5 13.33 15.18 -29.10
N VAL A 6 14.37 15.76 -28.56
CA VAL A 6 15.16 15.14 -27.49
C VAL A 6 15.01 15.98 -26.25
N ILE A 7 14.64 15.37 -25.16
CA ILE A 7 14.54 16.00 -23.84
C ILE A 7 15.48 15.23 -22.94
N THR A 8 16.52 15.91 -22.49
CA THR A 8 17.47 15.39 -21.50
C THR A 8 17.00 15.76 -20.08
N GLU A 9 17.39 14.98 -19.10
CA GLU A 9 17.02 15.14 -17.69
C GLU A 9 15.49 15.26 -17.48
N PHE A 10 14.73 14.49 -18.25
CA PHE A 10 13.27 14.54 -18.21
C PHE A 10 12.72 14.18 -16.81
N GLY A 11 13.41 13.30 -16.08
CA GLY A 11 13.04 12.90 -14.72
C GLY A 11 13.10 14.03 -13.68
N GLU A 12 13.98 15.01 -13.89
CA GLU A 12 14.15 16.17 -13.03
C GLU A 12 13.21 17.34 -13.42
N ALA A 13 12.58 17.27 -14.59
CA ALA A 13 11.76 18.36 -15.11
C ALA A 13 10.44 18.48 -14.36
N GLN A 14 10.15 19.67 -13.81
CA GLN A 14 8.87 19.98 -13.14
C GLN A 14 7.67 20.02 -14.10
N TRP A 15 7.91 20.08 -15.38
CA TRP A 15 6.89 20.24 -16.43
C TRP A 15 6.60 18.96 -17.23
N GLN A 16 7.02 17.78 -16.74
CA GLN A 16 6.86 16.47 -17.43
C GLN A 16 5.43 16.26 -17.97
N ARG A 17 4.41 16.46 -17.14
CA ARG A 17 3.02 16.30 -17.54
C ARG A 17 2.57 17.33 -18.56
N LYS A 18 3.07 18.58 -18.46
CA LYS A 18 2.78 19.63 -19.45
C LYS A 18 3.40 19.30 -20.81
N ALA A 19 4.61 18.72 -20.81
CA ALA A 19 5.24 18.26 -22.03
C ALA A 19 4.44 17.14 -22.71
N ALA A 20 3.98 16.16 -21.94
CA ALA A 20 3.18 15.06 -22.45
C ALA A 20 1.89 15.55 -23.13
N ILE A 21 1.23 16.55 -22.55
CA ILE A 21 -0.04 17.09 -23.05
C ILE A 21 0.16 18.06 -24.22
N ASN A 22 1.17 18.93 -24.16
CA ASN A 22 1.29 20.06 -25.08
C ASN A 22 2.34 19.87 -26.18
N ILE A 23 3.45 19.17 -25.88
CA ILE A 23 4.59 19.04 -26.78
C ILE A 23 4.52 17.75 -27.59
N PHE A 24 4.34 16.60 -26.95
CA PHE A 24 4.36 15.30 -27.63
C PHE A 24 3.32 15.20 -28.75
N PRO A 25 2.07 15.68 -28.61
CA PRO A 25 1.10 15.62 -29.70
C PRO A 25 1.49 16.44 -30.93
N THR A 26 2.36 17.46 -30.77
CA THR A 26 2.84 18.26 -31.92
C THR A 26 3.89 17.54 -32.74
N VAL A 27 4.67 16.66 -32.13
CA VAL A 27 5.72 15.86 -32.78
C VAL A 27 5.15 14.57 -33.39
N ASN A 28 4.22 13.91 -32.68
CA ASN A 28 3.68 12.59 -33.03
C ASN A 28 2.78 12.53 -34.28
N LYS A 29 2.54 13.66 -34.95
CA LYS A 29 1.65 13.71 -36.14
C LYS A 29 2.34 13.29 -37.44
N ARG A 30 3.65 13.03 -37.41
CA ARG A 30 4.42 12.69 -38.61
C ARG A 30 4.93 11.25 -38.55
N PRO A 31 4.91 10.51 -39.66
CA PRO A 31 5.33 9.09 -39.69
C PRO A 31 6.76 8.83 -39.21
N ASN A 32 7.67 9.80 -39.45
CA ASN A 32 9.10 9.67 -39.11
C ASN A 32 9.54 10.50 -37.91
N ALA A 33 8.58 11.11 -37.19
CA ALA A 33 8.91 11.92 -36.04
C ALA A 33 9.34 11.04 -34.86
N LYS A 34 10.38 11.47 -34.13
CA LYS A 34 10.93 10.77 -32.98
C LYS A 34 10.91 11.67 -31.75
N VAL A 35 10.49 11.12 -30.64
CA VAL A 35 10.63 11.73 -29.32
C VAL A 35 11.54 10.82 -28.50
N ILE A 36 12.64 11.38 -28.02
CA ILE A 36 13.60 10.71 -27.15
C ILE A 36 13.55 11.44 -25.80
N LEU A 37 13.31 10.69 -24.75
CA LEU A 37 13.37 11.16 -23.37
C LEU A 37 14.54 10.45 -22.70
N GLU A 38 15.49 11.22 -22.24
CA GLU A 38 16.68 10.72 -21.56
C GLU A 38 16.71 11.29 -20.16
N SER A 39 16.95 10.44 -19.17
CA SER A 39 17.10 10.87 -17.78
C SER A 39 17.57 9.74 -16.88
N THR A 40 18.16 10.10 -15.75
CA THR A 40 18.17 9.25 -14.56
C THR A 40 16.75 9.07 -14.02
N PRO A 41 16.46 8.04 -13.21
CA PRO A 41 15.10 7.73 -12.75
C PRO A 41 14.35 8.89 -12.12
N GLY A 42 14.95 9.60 -11.18
CA GLY A 42 14.29 10.68 -10.47
C GLY A 42 13.29 10.20 -9.41
N ARG A 43 12.15 10.88 -9.29
CA ARG A 43 11.19 10.62 -8.19
C ARG A 43 10.24 9.49 -8.49
N ALA A 44 10.04 8.64 -7.49
CA ALA A 44 8.97 7.66 -7.48
C ALA A 44 7.59 8.36 -7.48
N GLY A 45 6.66 7.83 -8.28
CA GLY A 45 5.33 8.42 -8.51
C GLY A 45 5.30 9.55 -9.53
N SER A 46 6.46 9.97 -10.06
CA SER A 46 6.54 11.01 -11.10
C SER A 46 5.85 10.57 -12.41
N HIS A 47 5.55 11.54 -13.26
CA HIS A 47 5.01 11.23 -14.58
C HIS A 47 6.03 10.47 -15.45
N HIS A 48 7.32 10.74 -15.28
CA HIS A 48 8.40 10.00 -15.93
C HIS A 48 8.37 8.52 -15.51
N GLU A 49 8.25 8.21 -14.21
CA GLU A 49 8.13 6.83 -13.77
C GLU A 49 6.89 6.12 -14.34
N GLN A 50 5.74 6.80 -14.37
CA GLN A 50 4.52 6.24 -14.94
C GLN A 50 4.70 5.93 -16.44
N MET A 51 5.32 6.84 -17.19
CA MET A 51 5.64 6.63 -18.61
C MET A 51 6.62 5.46 -18.79
N TRP A 52 7.67 5.40 -17.96
CA TRP A 52 8.66 4.32 -17.98
C TRP A 52 8.00 2.95 -17.74
N ARG A 53 7.13 2.85 -16.72
CA ARG A 53 6.40 1.61 -16.43
C ARG A 53 5.46 1.20 -17.56
N SER A 54 4.70 2.15 -18.09
CA SER A 54 3.83 1.88 -19.24
C SER A 54 4.61 1.41 -20.46
N ALA A 55 5.85 1.90 -20.63
CA ALA A 55 6.73 1.45 -21.69
C ALA A 55 7.23 0.00 -21.46
N LEU A 56 7.63 -0.34 -20.23
CA LEU A 56 8.02 -1.70 -19.84
C LEU A 56 6.85 -2.71 -20.00
N GLU A 57 5.64 -2.29 -19.68
CA GLU A 57 4.42 -3.11 -19.82
C GLU A 57 3.90 -3.20 -21.25
N GLY A 58 4.52 -2.49 -22.20
CA GLY A 58 4.09 -2.46 -23.60
C GLY A 58 2.77 -1.72 -23.85
N THR A 59 2.26 -0.99 -22.88
CA THR A 59 1.02 -0.20 -22.98
C THR A 59 1.24 1.21 -23.52
N SER A 60 2.50 1.63 -23.63
CA SER A 60 2.95 2.92 -24.16
C SER A 60 3.44 2.81 -25.59
N ARG A 61 3.46 3.97 -26.31
CA ARG A 61 4.14 4.10 -27.61
C ARG A 61 5.66 4.23 -27.47
N PHE A 62 6.15 4.54 -26.28
CA PHE A 62 7.58 4.62 -26.01
C PHE A 62 8.16 3.22 -25.87
N LYS A 63 9.39 3.06 -26.37
CA LYS A 63 10.19 1.86 -26.15
C LYS A 63 11.18 2.15 -25.04
N PRO A 64 11.24 1.34 -23.98
CA PRO A 64 12.19 1.54 -22.90
C PRO A 64 13.58 1.11 -23.37
N LEU A 65 14.58 1.91 -23.04
CA LEU A 65 15.98 1.57 -23.15
C LEU A 65 16.63 1.90 -21.82
N PHE A 66 17.19 0.89 -21.17
CA PHE A 66 17.93 1.04 -19.93
C PHE A 66 19.41 0.79 -20.21
N LEU A 67 20.25 1.69 -19.69
CA LEU A 67 21.70 1.59 -19.76
C LEU A 67 22.22 1.44 -18.34
N GLU A 68 22.90 0.36 -18.08
CA GLU A 68 23.52 0.11 -16.79
C GLU A 68 24.71 1.06 -16.59
N TRP A 69 24.79 1.71 -15.43
CA TRP A 69 25.81 2.71 -15.15
C TRP A 69 27.24 2.20 -15.28
N TRP A 70 27.49 0.90 -15.10
CA TRP A 70 28.82 0.31 -15.24
C TRP A 70 29.25 0.05 -16.69
N GLU A 71 28.37 0.24 -17.67
CA GLU A 71 28.71 0.24 -19.09
C GLU A 71 29.48 1.51 -19.48
N ASP A 72 29.30 2.60 -18.72
CA ASP A 72 30.06 3.83 -18.93
C ASP A 72 31.46 3.69 -18.33
N ASP A 73 32.48 3.87 -19.21
CA ASP A 73 33.89 3.80 -18.83
C ASP A 73 34.28 4.85 -17.78
N SER A 74 33.57 5.97 -17.71
CA SER A 74 33.77 6.99 -16.67
C SER A 74 33.38 6.52 -15.26
N CYS A 75 32.59 5.48 -15.15
CA CYS A 75 32.17 4.87 -13.90
C CYS A 75 33.12 3.74 -13.44
N ARG A 76 34.40 3.92 -13.66
CA ARG A 76 35.47 2.97 -13.28
C ARG A 76 36.58 3.70 -12.56
N GLU A 77 37.03 3.11 -11.46
CA GLU A 77 38.21 3.57 -10.70
C GLU A 77 39.36 2.61 -10.86
N LEU A 78 40.57 3.10 -10.58
CA LEU A 78 41.71 2.20 -10.39
C LEU A 78 41.45 1.33 -9.14
N ASP A 79 41.70 0.03 -9.27
CA ASP A 79 41.42 -0.96 -8.24
C ASP A 79 42.70 -1.47 -7.54
N ASP A 80 43.81 -0.72 -7.64
CA ASP A 80 45.06 -1.07 -7.00
C ASP A 80 44.88 -1.21 -5.48
N GLY A 81 44.94 -2.46 -5.00
CA GLY A 81 44.70 -2.78 -3.58
C GLY A 81 43.26 -2.71 -3.11
N PHE A 82 42.26 -2.64 -4.03
CA PHE A 82 40.86 -2.68 -3.66
C PHE A 82 40.44 -4.09 -3.24
N GLU A 83 40.14 -4.24 -1.96
CA GLU A 83 39.54 -5.46 -1.40
C GLU A 83 38.02 -5.29 -1.20
N PRO A 84 37.17 -6.03 -1.92
CA PRO A 84 35.73 -5.93 -1.75
C PRO A 84 35.28 -6.58 -0.44
N THR A 85 34.31 -5.96 0.21
CA THR A 85 33.60 -6.52 1.35
C THR A 85 32.60 -7.61 0.93
N VAL A 86 32.17 -8.44 1.87
CA VAL A 86 31.17 -9.49 1.59
C VAL A 86 29.88 -8.91 0.96
N PRO A 87 29.30 -7.80 1.47
CA PRO A 87 28.13 -7.18 0.81
C PRO A 87 28.39 -6.70 -0.61
N GLU A 88 29.59 -6.23 -0.92
CA GLU A 88 29.97 -5.80 -2.27
C GLU A 88 30.15 -6.98 -3.22
N LEU A 89 30.67 -8.10 -2.76
CA LEU A 89 30.72 -9.33 -3.54
C LEU A 89 29.31 -9.86 -3.85
N GLU A 90 28.39 -9.77 -2.89
CA GLU A 90 27.00 -10.09 -3.13
C GLU A 90 26.31 -9.13 -4.11
N TYR A 91 26.66 -7.85 -4.05
CA TYR A 91 26.20 -6.87 -5.01
C TYR A 91 26.71 -7.19 -6.42
N LEU A 92 27.98 -7.49 -6.56
CA LEU A 92 28.60 -7.89 -7.83
C LEU A 92 27.94 -9.15 -8.43
N LYS A 93 27.65 -10.16 -7.61
CA LYS A 93 26.96 -11.39 -8.05
C LYS A 93 25.57 -11.11 -8.64
N ARG A 94 24.89 -10.09 -8.13
CA ARG A 94 23.55 -9.72 -8.61
C ARG A 94 23.56 -8.91 -9.90
N HIS A 95 24.70 -8.36 -10.27
CA HIS A 95 24.86 -7.48 -11.45
C HIS A 95 25.93 -8.03 -12.39
N PRO A 96 25.57 -9.04 -13.21
CA PRO A 96 26.51 -9.61 -14.19
C PRO A 96 26.93 -8.53 -15.21
N GLY A 97 28.22 -8.43 -15.48
CA GLY A 97 28.80 -7.38 -16.31
C GLY A 97 29.55 -6.29 -15.54
N MET A 98 29.22 -6.11 -14.27
CA MET A 98 29.97 -5.22 -13.37
C MET A 98 31.32 -5.83 -12.99
N GLY A 99 32.40 -5.02 -12.93
CA GLY A 99 33.72 -5.42 -12.51
C GLY A 99 34.18 -4.78 -11.20
N MET A 100 35.36 -5.21 -10.71
CA MET A 100 35.95 -4.66 -9.46
C MET A 100 36.17 -3.15 -9.54
N ARG A 101 36.54 -2.62 -10.70
CA ARG A 101 36.73 -1.18 -10.91
C ARG A 101 35.43 -0.39 -10.76
N ASN A 102 34.31 -0.96 -11.11
CA ASN A 102 32.99 -0.35 -10.88
C ASN A 102 32.61 -0.41 -9.39
N LEU A 103 32.96 -1.47 -8.67
CA LEU A 103 32.78 -1.52 -7.20
C LEU A 103 33.63 -0.44 -6.49
N ALA A 104 34.87 -0.25 -6.94
CA ALA A 104 35.74 0.81 -6.41
C ALA A 104 35.14 2.19 -6.63
N PHE A 105 34.65 2.48 -7.86
CA PHE A 105 33.91 3.69 -8.18
C PHE A 105 32.69 3.88 -7.25
N ARG A 106 31.87 2.83 -7.13
CA ARG A 106 30.70 2.86 -6.25
C ARG A 106 31.05 3.16 -4.80
N ARG A 107 32.07 2.50 -4.26
CA ARG A 107 32.53 2.72 -2.87
C ARG A 107 33.02 4.15 -2.67
N ARG A 108 33.80 4.67 -3.61
CA ARG A 108 34.27 6.07 -3.56
C ARG A 108 33.07 7.03 -3.57
N GLY A 109 32.15 6.90 -4.53
CA GLY A 109 30.97 7.75 -4.60
C GLY A 109 30.15 7.70 -3.32
N LEU A 110 29.92 6.49 -2.77
CA LEU A 110 29.20 6.35 -1.50
C LEU A 110 29.93 7.06 -0.34
N ASN A 111 31.25 7.01 -0.29
CA ASN A 111 32.00 7.61 0.81
C ASN A 111 32.17 9.12 0.68
N THR A 112 32.12 9.67 -0.54
CA THR A 112 32.39 11.09 -0.79
C THR A 112 31.12 11.88 -1.11
N GLU A 113 30.45 11.54 -2.20
CA GLU A 113 29.36 12.33 -2.78
C GLU A 113 28.01 12.00 -2.15
N PHE A 114 27.78 10.74 -1.81
CA PHE A 114 26.48 10.25 -1.30
C PHE A 114 26.48 9.99 0.21
N VAL A 115 27.59 10.22 0.89
CA VAL A 115 27.73 10.14 2.37
C VAL A 115 27.10 8.88 2.96
N GLY A 116 27.33 7.72 2.32
CA GLY A 116 26.79 6.43 2.71
C GLY A 116 25.34 6.16 2.27
N ASP A 117 24.68 7.12 1.64
CA ASP A 117 23.30 6.92 1.16
C ASP A 117 23.28 6.14 -0.17
N THR A 118 23.09 4.82 -0.05
CA THR A 118 23.00 3.91 -1.20
C THR A 118 21.81 4.21 -2.11
N ARG A 119 20.75 4.86 -1.61
CA ARG A 119 19.54 5.19 -2.40
C ARG A 119 19.82 6.38 -3.30
N LEU A 120 20.50 7.41 -2.78
CA LEU A 120 20.95 8.55 -3.60
C LEU A 120 21.92 8.07 -4.69
N PHE A 121 22.82 7.16 -4.35
CA PHE A 121 23.68 6.53 -5.35
C PHE A 121 22.84 5.84 -6.44
N SER A 122 21.92 4.95 -6.06
CA SER A 122 21.06 4.24 -7.02
C SER A 122 20.20 5.17 -7.87
N CYS A 123 19.83 6.36 -7.37
CA CYS A 123 19.09 7.33 -8.15
C CYS A 123 19.91 7.90 -9.32
N LYS A 124 21.19 8.15 -9.08
CA LYS A 124 22.10 8.68 -10.11
C LYS A 124 22.76 7.58 -10.94
N TYR A 125 22.98 6.42 -10.32
CA TYR A 125 23.61 5.24 -10.89
C TYR A 125 22.74 4.01 -10.69
N PRO A 126 21.59 3.92 -11.38
CA PRO A 126 20.64 2.81 -11.21
C PRO A 126 21.22 1.50 -11.72
N SER A 127 21.04 0.44 -10.97
CA SER A 127 21.56 -0.90 -11.28
C SER A 127 20.59 -1.75 -12.08
N ASP A 128 19.34 -1.36 -12.15
CA ASP A 128 18.29 -1.98 -12.98
C ASP A 128 17.17 -0.97 -13.26
N SER A 129 16.26 -1.34 -14.14
CA SER A 129 15.16 -0.49 -14.61
C SER A 129 14.11 -0.14 -13.52
N TYR A 130 14.21 -0.72 -12.34
CA TYR A 130 13.34 -0.48 -11.18
C TYR A 130 14.06 0.20 -10.04
N ASP A 131 15.39 0.11 -10.01
CA ASP A 131 16.23 0.79 -9.01
C ASP A 131 16.34 2.29 -9.30
N GLY A 132 16.69 3.05 -8.31
CA GLY A 132 16.96 4.48 -8.47
C GLY A 132 15.74 5.40 -8.46
N TRP A 133 14.52 4.90 -8.52
CA TRP A 133 13.37 5.77 -8.29
C TRP A 133 13.34 6.18 -6.81
N LEU A 134 13.69 7.44 -6.56
CA LEU A 134 13.72 7.96 -5.21
C LEU A 134 12.29 8.00 -4.64
N GLY A 135 12.08 7.15 -3.65
CA GLY A 135 10.99 7.32 -2.72
C GLY A 135 11.23 8.50 -1.78
N THR A 136 10.63 8.47 -0.64
CA THR A 136 10.91 9.44 0.41
C THR A 136 12.36 9.34 0.91
N THR A 137 12.94 10.48 1.27
CA THR A 137 14.28 10.53 1.88
C THR A 137 14.31 9.89 3.27
N ASN A 138 13.15 9.73 3.90
CA ASN A 138 13.01 9.12 5.22
C ASN A 138 11.91 8.04 5.23
N PRO A 139 12.13 6.85 4.61
CA PRO A 139 11.13 5.81 4.54
C PRO A 139 10.89 5.20 5.93
N VAL A 140 9.64 5.14 6.34
CA VAL A 140 9.22 4.43 7.56
C VAL A 140 9.21 2.91 7.32
N MET A 141 8.89 2.49 6.09
CA MET A 141 8.74 1.08 5.75
C MET A 141 10.06 0.42 5.34
N PRO A 142 10.21 -0.90 5.52
CA PRO A 142 11.46 -1.60 5.25
C PRO A 142 11.69 -1.75 3.75
N VAL A 143 12.47 -0.84 3.17
CA VAL A 143 12.77 -0.79 1.73
C VAL A 143 13.47 -2.08 1.26
N ASP A 144 14.36 -2.63 2.08
CA ASP A 144 15.09 -3.88 1.85
C ASP A 144 14.15 -5.10 1.66
N VAL A 145 12.98 -5.08 2.30
CA VAL A 145 11.95 -6.12 2.14
C VAL A 145 11.02 -5.82 0.97
N LEU A 146 10.57 -4.57 0.85
CA LEU A 146 9.54 -4.19 -0.12
C LEU A 146 10.04 -4.16 -1.57
N LYS A 147 11.29 -3.76 -1.83
CA LYS A 147 11.85 -3.76 -3.19
C LYS A 147 11.85 -5.15 -3.84
N PRO A 148 12.34 -6.23 -3.19
CA PRO A 148 12.25 -7.59 -3.73
C PRO A 148 10.81 -8.06 -3.98
N TRP A 149 9.86 -7.64 -3.14
CA TRP A 149 8.44 -7.98 -3.34
C TRP A 149 7.89 -7.26 -4.57
N LEU A 150 8.19 -5.97 -4.71
CA LEU A 150 7.78 -5.18 -5.85
C LEU A 150 8.32 -5.74 -7.18
N ALA A 151 9.59 -6.17 -7.19
CA ALA A 151 10.21 -6.77 -8.38
C ALA A 151 9.53 -8.08 -8.81
N LYS A 152 8.93 -8.82 -7.86
CA LYS A 152 8.20 -10.08 -8.11
C LYS A 152 6.69 -9.89 -8.29
N ALA A 153 6.16 -8.72 -7.92
CA ALA A 153 4.74 -8.43 -7.99
C ALA A 153 4.26 -8.43 -9.44
N LYS A 154 3.17 -9.16 -9.70
CA LYS A 154 2.47 -9.11 -10.98
C LYS A 154 1.77 -7.76 -11.15
N ALA A 155 1.37 -7.42 -12.35
CA ALA A 155 0.48 -6.29 -12.59
C ALA A 155 -0.80 -6.43 -11.75
N ASP A 156 -1.32 -5.32 -11.26
CA ASP A 156 -2.59 -5.32 -10.54
C ASP A 156 -3.71 -5.85 -11.45
N PRO A 157 -4.61 -6.72 -10.97
CA PRO A 157 -5.67 -7.28 -11.79
C PRO A 157 -6.62 -6.17 -12.31
N PRO A 158 -7.33 -6.38 -13.42
CA PRO A 158 -8.34 -5.43 -13.89
C PRO A 158 -9.47 -5.28 -12.86
N LEU A 159 -10.24 -4.20 -13.00
CA LEU A 159 -11.42 -3.98 -12.16
C LEU A 159 -12.45 -5.09 -12.41
N SER A 160 -12.84 -5.78 -11.35
CA SER A 160 -13.84 -6.84 -11.41
C SER A 160 -15.27 -6.28 -11.45
N PRO A 161 -16.29 -7.10 -11.77
CA PRO A 161 -17.69 -6.70 -11.67
C PRO A 161 -18.14 -6.27 -10.27
N SER A 162 -17.43 -6.69 -9.23
CA SER A 162 -17.66 -6.23 -7.85
C SER A 162 -17.27 -4.76 -7.63
N GLY A 163 -16.50 -4.20 -8.56
CA GLY A 163 -15.96 -2.84 -8.48
C GLY A 163 -14.65 -2.73 -7.72
N CYS A 164 -13.93 -3.84 -7.51
CA CYS A 164 -12.59 -3.90 -6.92
C CYS A 164 -11.59 -4.59 -7.85
N HIS A 165 -10.31 -4.35 -7.65
CA HIS A 165 -9.23 -5.16 -8.20
C HIS A 165 -9.05 -6.38 -7.30
N GLU A 166 -9.41 -7.56 -7.76
CA GLU A 166 -9.46 -8.77 -6.96
C GLU A 166 -8.36 -9.74 -7.38
N PHE A 167 -7.49 -10.12 -6.44
CA PHE A 167 -6.47 -11.16 -6.64
C PHE A 167 -7.05 -12.56 -6.42
N GLU A 168 -8.04 -12.66 -5.53
CA GLU A 168 -8.67 -13.93 -5.14
C GLU A 168 -10.16 -13.74 -4.83
N ASP A 169 -10.95 -14.73 -5.22
CA ASP A 169 -12.36 -14.78 -4.85
C ASP A 169 -12.55 -15.12 -3.37
N PRO A 170 -13.61 -14.60 -2.73
CA PRO A 170 -13.93 -14.92 -1.35
C PRO A 170 -14.25 -16.42 -1.18
N GLN A 171 -13.66 -17.02 -0.16
CA GLN A 171 -13.91 -18.43 0.19
C GLN A 171 -15.05 -18.52 1.23
N PRO A 172 -16.00 -19.46 1.07
CA PRO A 172 -17.07 -19.66 2.05
C PRO A 172 -16.55 -19.91 3.46
N GLY A 173 -17.15 -19.26 4.45
CA GLY A 173 -16.80 -19.41 5.86
C GLY A 173 -15.52 -18.70 6.31
N ARG A 174 -14.70 -18.21 5.39
CA ARG A 174 -13.46 -17.50 5.71
C ARG A 174 -13.73 -16.10 6.22
N GLN A 175 -12.93 -15.64 7.16
CA GLN A 175 -13.07 -14.30 7.75
C GLN A 175 -12.16 -13.29 7.06
N TYR A 176 -12.73 -12.11 6.82
CA TYR A 176 -12.05 -11.02 6.13
C TYR A 176 -12.11 -9.73 6.94
N LEU A 177 -11.12 -8.89 6.72
CA LEU A 177 -11.05 -7.51 7.22
C LEU A 177 -11.06 -6.56 6.01
N ILE A 178 -11.89 -5.53 6.07
CA ILE A 178 -11.83 -4.39 5.14
C ILE A 178 -11.31 -3.20 5.92
N THR A 179 -10.22 -2.62 5.46
CA THR A 179 -9.72 -1.33 5.95
C THR A 179 -9.98 -0.27 4.90
N ALA A 180 -10.52 0.88 5.32
CA ALA A 180 -10.93 1.94 4.42
C ALA A 180 -10.48 3.31 4.92
N ASP A 181 -9.90 4.09 4.00
CA ASP A 181 -9.51 5.48 4.18
C ASP A 181 -10.35 6.36 3.24
N PRO A 182 -11.46 6.93 3.71
CA PRO A 182 -12.31 7.78 2.90
C PRO A 182 -11.69 9.15 2.67
N ALA A 183 -11.89 9.71 1.47
CA ALA A 183 -11.59 11.11 1.19
C ALA A 183 -12.49 12.05 2.01
N GLY A 184 -11.94 13.21 2.39
CA GLY A 184 -12.71 14.27 3.04
C GLY A 184 -13.68 14.97 2.09
N PHE A 185 -14.74 15.60 2.63
CA PHE A 185 -15.64 16.44 1.87
C PHE A 185 -14.91 17.63 1.23
N GLY A 186 -15.21 17.91 -0.04
CA GLY A 186 -14.78 19.14 -0.72
C GLY A 186 -13.31 19.18 -1.12
N SER A 187 -12.56 18.11 -0.96
CA SER A 187 -11.18 18.06 -1.42
C SER A 187 -11.15 17.82 -2.93
N THR A 188 -10.82 18.84 -3.68
CA THR A 188 -10.55 18.75 -5.12
C THR A 188 -9.25 17.94 -5.34
N GLY A 189 -9.26 16.66 -5.04
CA GLY A 189 -8.09 15.86 -5.33
C GLY A 189 -7.84 14.62 -4.51
N ASP A 190 -8.52 14.44 -3.37
CA ASP A 190 -8.34 13.24 -2.56
C ASP A 190 -9.04 12.04 -3.15
N LYS A 191 -8.39 10.90 -3.04
CA LYS A 191 -8.95 9.60 -3.34
C LYS A 191 -9.42 8.94 -2.05
N SER A 192 -10.46 8.11 -2.17
CA SER A 192 -10.80 7.13 -1.17
C SER A 192 -10.13 5.82 -1.52
N ALA A 193 -9.70 5.05 -0.53
CA ALA A 193 -9.13 3.73 -0.73
C ALA A 193 -9.74 2.71 0.23
N LEU A 194 -9.88 1.48 -0.25
CA LEU A 194 -10.17 0.32 0.57
C LEU A 194 -9.26 -0.84 0.20
N THR A 195 -8.95 -1.66 1.19
CA THR A 195 -8.22 -2.92 0.99
C THR A 195 -8.93 -4.03 1.75
N VAL A 196 -9.09 -5.17 1.09
CA VAL A 196 -9.63 -6.39 1.69
C VAL A 196 -8.48 -7.31 2.04
N TRP A 197 -8.47 -7.78 3.27
CA TRP A 197 -7.47 -8.68 3.83
C TRP A 197 -8.10 -10.01 4.19
N ASP A 198 -7.47 -11.09 3.79
CA ASP A 198 -7.70 -12.37 4.44
C ASP A 198 -7.21 -12.25 5.90
N ALA A 199 -8.14 -12.34 6.84
CA ALA A 199 -7.85 -12.11 8.25
C ALA A 199 -7.19 -13.32 8.93
N ILE A 200 -7.14 -14.48 8.25
CA ILE A 200 -6.49 -15.69 8.75
C ILE A 200 -5.02 -15.74 8.28
N ASP A 201 -4.80 -15.53 6.97
CA ASP A 201 -3.46 -15.62 6.38
C ASP A 201 -2.74 -14.26 6.31
N TRP A 202 -3.38 -13.21 6.78
CA TRP A 202 -2.91 -11.83 6.76
C TRP A 202 -2.39 -11.42 5.37
N LYS A 203 -3.24 -11.60 4.39
CA LYS A 203 -2.90 -11.37 2.99
C LYS A 203 -3.86 -10.39 2.35
N GLU A 204 -3.33 -9.44 1.57
CA GLU A 204 -4.13 -8.56 0.70
C GLU A 204 -4.79 -9.40 -0.40
N ILE A 205 -6.11 -9.31 -0.56
CA ILE A 205 -6.84 -10.07 -1.57
C ILE A 205 -7.65 -9.22 -2.54
N ALA A 206 -7.97 -8.01 -2.18
CA ALA A 206 -8.58 -7.05 -3.10
C ALA A 206 -8.30 -5.62 -2.64
N PHE A 207 -8.38 -4.69 -3.57
CA PHE A 207 -8.29 -3.27 -3.27
C PHE A 207 -9.12 -2.45 -4.26
N TRP A 208 -9.39 -1.21 -3.86
CA TRP A 208 -9.93 -0.16 -4.72
C TRP A 208 -9.40 1.20 -4.27
N GLU A 209 -9.14 2.08 -5.23
CA GLU A 209 -8.68 3.44 -4.98
C GLU A 209 -9.14 4.35 -6.11
N ASP A 210 -10.00 5.31 -5.82
CA ASP A 210 -10.39 6.37 -6.75
C ASP A 210 -11.12 7.51 -6.03
N ARG A 211 -11.54 8.53 -6.80
CA ARG A 211 -12.36 9.61 -6.29
C ARG A 211 -13.83 9.20 -6.29
N GLU A 212 -14.42 9.24 -5.12
CA GLU A 212 -15.83 8.93 -4.95
C GLU A 212 -16.45 9.82 -3.86
N THR A 213 -17.73 10.10 -3.97
CA THR A 213 -18.46 10.82 -2.92
C THR A 213 -18.66 9.91 -1.70
N PRO A 214 -18.75 10.46 -0.48
CA PRO A 214 -18.89 9.65 0.73
C PRO A 214 -20.05 8.66 0.73
N ASP A 215 -21.17 9.03 0.10
CA ASP A 215 -22.36 8.18 -0.03
C ASP A 215 -22.10 6.98 -0.96
N ARG A 216 -21.49 7.22 -2.12
CA ARG A 216 -21.12 6.15 -3.07
C ARG A 216 -20.05 5.25 -2.48
N PHE A 217 -19.06 5.82 -1.79
CA PHE A 217 -18.04 5.05 -1.13
C PHE A 217 -18.60 4.17 -0.01
N ALA A 218 -19.55 4.69 0.80
CA ALA A 218 -20.26 3.89 1.80
C ALA A 218 -21.03 2.72 1.17
N GLN A 219 -21.74 2.95 0.04
CA GLN A 219 -22.43 1.89 -0.70
C GLN A 219 -21.45 0.84 -1.24
N ARG A 220 -20.29 1.27 -1.76
CA ARG A 220 -19.22 0.37 -2.21
C ARG A 220 -18.72 -0.49 -1.05
N LEU A 221 -18.41 0.11 0.09
CA LEU A 221 -17.96 -0.59 1.29
C LEU A 221 -18.95 -1.67 1.72
N GLN A 222 -20.24 -1.38 1.74
CA GLN A 222 -21.27 -2.38 2.06
C GLN A 222 -21.37 -3.50 1.03
N THR A 223 -21.22 -3.18 -0.25
CA THR A 223 -21.27 -4.18 -1.33
C THR A 223 -20.09 -5.15 -1.19
N ILE A 224 -18.90 -4.63 -0.99
CA ILE A 224 -17.68 -5.43 -0.81
C ILE A 224 -17.74 -6.19 0.52
N GLN A 225 -18.25 -5.58 1.59
CA GLN A 225 -18.42 -6.25 2.88
C GLN A 225 -19.29 -7.51 2.76
N ARG A 226 -20.44 -7.40 2.06
CA ARG A 226 -21.33 -8.55 1.83
C ARG A 226 -20.67 -9.62 0.97
N ARG A 227 -19.94 -9.23 -0.09
CA ARG A 227 -19.22 -10.15 -0.95
C ARG A 227 -18.18 -10.95 -0.16
N TYR A 228 -17.46 -10.32 0.75
CA TYR A 228 -16.44 -10.96 1.59
C TYR A 228 -17.00 -11.43 2.94
N ASN A 229 -18.08 -12.22 2.92
CA ASN A 229 -18.69 -12.92 4.08
C ASN A 229 -19.06 -11.99 5.25
N ASN A 230 -19.56 -10.79 4.98
CA ASN A 230 -19.79 -9.74 5.97
C ASN A 230 -18.51 -9.42 6.77
N ALA A 231 -17.43 -9.18 6.06
CA ALA A 231 -16.12 -8.82 6.59
C ALA A 231 -16.20 -7.79 7.72
N LEU A 232 -15.26 -7.84 8.65
CA LEU A 232 -15.08 -6.75 9.61
C LEU A 232 -14.72 -5.47 8.86
N LEU A 233 -15.53 -4.42 8.97
CA LEU A 233 -15.31 -3.15 8.29
C LEU A 233 -14.67 -2.14 9.23
N ALA A 234 -13.45 -1.72 8.94
CA ALA A 234 -12.71 -0.70 9.66
C ALA A 234 -12.51 0.53 8.77
N VAL A 235 -13.23 1.59 9.09
CA VAL A 235 -13.15 2.88 8.38
C VAL A 235 -12.38 3.86 9.23
N GLU A 236 -11.48 4.67 8.66
CA GLU A 236 -10.80 5.73 9.41
C GLU A 236 -11.83 6.75 9.94
N SER A 237 -11.84 6.95 11.25
CA SER A 237 -12.90 7.70 11.94
C SER A 237 -12.90 9.21 11.68
N ASN A 238 -11.82 9.74 11.11
CA ASN A 238 -11.76 11.16 10.71
C ASN A 238 -12.74 11.49 9.56
N ALA A 239 -13.19 10.47 8.83
CA ALA A 239 -14.19 10.60 7.78
C ALA A 239 -15.61 10.48 8.33
N THR A 240 -16.01 11.47 9.11
CA THR A 240 -17.29 11.48 9.84
C THR A 240 -18.51 11.24 8.96
N ALA A 241 -18.51 11.77 7.74
CA ALA A 241 -19.63 11.62 6.81
C ALA A 241 -19.85 10.17 6.35
N CYS A 242 -18.80 9.48 5.90
CA CYS A 242 -18.89 8.09 5.48
C CYS A 242 -19.36 7.20 6.65
N ILE A 243 -18.82 7.41 7.84
CA ILE A 243 -19.19 6.66 9.03
C ILE A 243 -20.65 6.92 9.45
N ALA A 244 -21.11 8.18 9.38
CA ALA A 244 -22.50 8.52 9.67
C ALA A 244 -23.44 7.76 8.73
N ILE A 245 -23.19 7.78 7.44
CA ILE A 245 -23.99 7.06 6.44
C ILE A 245 -24.01 5.55 6.73
N LEU A 246 -22.85 4.95 7.00
CA LEU A 246 -22.76 3.52 7.32
C LEU A 246 -23.56 3.15 8.58
N LYS A 247 -23.56 4.00 9.60
CA LYS A 247 -24.36 3.83 10.82
C LYS A 247 -25.86 3.94 10.55
N ASP A 248 -26.27 5.00 9.85
CA ASP A 248 -27.68 5.27 9.53
C ASP A 248 -28.28 4.14 8.69
N GLN A 249 -27.47 3.54 7.82
CA GLN A 249 -27.84 2.37 7.01
C GLN A 249 -27.77 1.04 7.78
N GLY A 250 -27.46 1.06 9.07
CA GLY A 250 -27.43 -0.13 9.92
C GLY A 250 -26.33 -1.13 9.52
N THR A 251 -25.18 -0.66 9.02
CA THR A 251 -24.06 -1.51 8.59
C THR A 251 -23.62 -2.43 9.72
N ARG A 252 -23.73 -3.74 9.49
CA ARG A 252 -23.30 -4.76 10.46
C ARG A 252 -21.79 -4.91 10.43
N ASN A 253 -21.23 -5.43 11.55
CA ASN A 253 -19.80 -5.74 11.67
C ASN A 253 -18.87 -4.53 11.37
N LEU A 254 -19.31 -3.31 11.71
CA LEU A 254 -18.48 -2.12 11.70
C LEU A 254 -17.56 -2.15 12.92
N LEU A 255 -16.27 -1.88 12.75
CA LEU A 255 -15.31 -1.76 13.83
C LEU A 255 -15.67 -0.56 14.72
N TRP A 256 -15.59 -0.75 16.03
CA TRP A 256 -15.63 0.32 17.03
C TRP A 256 -14.32 0.31 17.79
N THR A 257 -13.62 1.42 17.83
CA THR A 257 -12.38 1.57 18.62
C THR A 257 -12.71 1.49 20.11
N ASP A 258 -13.78 2.16 20.51
CA ASP A 258 -14.39 2.10 21.83
C ASP A 258 -15.89 2.41 21.71
N ARG A 259 -16.60 2.51 22.86
CA ARG A 259 -18.06 2.74 22.87
C ARG A 259 -18.52 4.01 22.17
N ASN A 260 -17.64 5.00 22.03
CA ASN A 260 -17.97 6.33 21.48
C ASN A 260 -17.39 6.56 20.09
N HIS A 261 -16.40 5.76 19.66
CA HIS A 261 -15.67 5.97 18.42
C HIS A 261 -15.89 4.83 17.43
N PRO A 262 -16.88 4.96 16.52
CA PRO A 262 -17.05 4.04 15.41
C PRO A 262 -15.88 4.20 14.44
N GLY A 263 -15.45 3.09 13.86
CA GLY A 263 -14.30 3.05 12.97
C GLY A 263 -12.95 2.94 13.70
N TRP A 264 -11.90 3.08 12.94
CA TRP A 264 -10.53 3.09 13.45
C TRP A 264 -10.13 4.53 13.79
N TYR A 265 -10.06 4.85 15.07
CA TYR A 265 -9.74 6.21 15.54
C TYR A 265 -8.23 6.48 15.45
N ALA A 266 -7.85 7.38 14.52
CA ALA A 266 -6.48 7.71 14.18
C ALA A 266 -5.92 8.79 15.12
N THR A 267 -5.25 8.39 16.20
CA THR A 267 -4.38 9.30 16.97
C THR A 267 -2.94 9.20 16.48
N GLN A 268 -2.14 10.26 16.65
CA GLN A 268 -0.72 10.26 16.31
C GLN A 268 0.04 9.07 16.94
N LYS A 269 -0.23 8.80 18.21
CA LYS A 269 0.36 7.67 18.94
C LYS A 269 -0.01 6.35 18.27
N ARG A 270 -1.31 6.12 18.00
CA ARG A 270 -1.81 4.89 17.39
C ARG A 270 -1.23 4.67 16.00
N ILE A 271 -1.13 5.73 15.20
CA ILE A 271 -0.52 5.67 13.87
C ILE A 271 0.92 5.17 13.97
N ARG A 272 1.76 5.80 14.81
CA ARG A 272 3.17 5.42 14.96
C ARG A 272 3.33 3.97 15.46
N GLU A 273 2.51 3.56 16.42
CA GLU A 273 2.50 2.18 16.92
C GLU A 273 2.09 1.18 15.83
N SER A 274 1.13 1.55 15.00
CA SER A 274 0.65 0.71 13.89
C SER A 274 1.67 0.65 12.75
N GLU A 275 2.37 1.73 12.45
CA GLU A 275 3.49 1.79 11.51
C GLU A 275 4.63 0.86 11.96
N ALA A 276 5.05 0.97 13.22
CA ALA A 276 6.10 0.10 13.77
C ALA A 276 5.70 -1.39 13.70
N ARG A 277 4.42 -1.69 13.95
CA ARG A 277 3.87 -3.04 13.83
C ARG A 277 3.87 -3.53 12.39
N LEU A 278 3.44 -2.68 11.45
CA LEU A 278 3.48 -3.00 10.02
C LEU A 278 4.91 -3.33 9.57
N VAL A 279 5.90 -2.52 9.96
CA VAL A 279 7.32 -2.78 9.69
C VAL A 279 7.75 -4.15 10.21
N GLN A 280 7.37 -4.50 11.44
CA GLN A 280 7.67 -5.80 12.01
C GLN A 280 7.02 -6.94 11.21
N MET A 281 5.73 -6.84 10.91
CA MET A 281 4.98 -7.86 10.16
C MET A 281 5.54 -8.06 8.74
N LEU A 282 5.94 -6.97 8.06
CA LEU A 282 6.57 -7.04 6.75
C LEU A 282 7.94 -7.74 6.82
N ARG A 283 8.76 -7.44 7.83
CA ARG A 283 10.07 -8.10 8.02
C ARG A 283 9.96 -9.59 8.35
N GLN A 284 8.94 -9.96 9.09
CA GLN A 284 8.64 -11.36 9.44
C GLN A 284 7.95 -12.13 8.30
N GLY A 285 7.44 -11.42 7.30
CA GLY A 285 6.66 -12.03 6.22
C GLY A 285 5.25 -12.44 6.63
N ASP A 286 4.78 -11.96 7.80
CA ASP A 286 3.45 -12.28 8.33
C ASP A 286 2.35 -11.60 7.51
N LEU A 287 2.52 -10.32 7.15
CA LEU A 287 1.58 -9.59 6.31
C LEU A 287 2.05 -9.62 4.85
N ARG A 288 1.21 -10.12 3.96
CA ARG A 288 1.52 -10.27 2.53
C ARG A 288 0.77 -9.24 1.69
N ILE A 289 1.53 -8.41 1.00
CA ILE A 289 1.03 -7.40 0.05
C ILE A 289 1.14 -7.97 -1.36
N GLN A 290 0.04 -7.99 -2.10
CA GLN A 290 0.00 -8.48 -3.48
C GLN A 290 -0.01 -7.34 -4.50
N SER A 291 -0.69 -6.24 -4.17
CA SER A 291 -0.82 -5.10 -5.06
C SER A 291 0.50 -4.37 -5.26
N ARG A 292 0.87 -4.25 -6.52
CA ARG A 292 2.03 -3.47 -6.95
C ARG A 292 1.89 -2.00 -6.55
N GLY A 293 0.69 -1.44 -6.69
CA GLY A 293 0.41 -0.07 -6.29
C GLY A 293 0.49 0.15 -4.78
N THR A 294 0.03 -0.80 -3.95
CA THR A 294 0.18 -0.74 -2.49
C THR A 294 1.66 -0.79 -2.09
N LEU A 295 2.45 -1.69 -2.71
CA LEU A 295 3.90 -1.76 -2.49
C LEU A 295 4.60 -0.44 -2.83
N HIS A 296 4.19 0.21 -3.93
CA HIS A 296 4.71 1.53 -4.30
C HIS A 296 4.41 2.60 -3.28
N GLN A 297 3.15 2.66 -2.82
CA GLN A 297 2.78 3.65 -1.80
C GLN A 297 3.54 3.42 -0.50
N LEU A 298 3.75 2.16 -0.10
CA LEU A 298 4.53 1.82 1.10
C LEU A 298 6.01 2.20 0.96
N LEU A 299 6.62 1.98 -0.20
CA LEU A 299 8.00 2.38 -0.46
C LEU A 299 8.22 3.90 -0.36
N ASN A 300 7.18 4.67 -0.67
CA ASN A 300 7.21 6.13 -0.64
C ASN A 300 6.63 6.72 0.66
N TYR A 301 6.15 5.89 1.57
CA TYR A 301 5.51 6.31 2.80
C TYR A 301 6.54 6.87 3.79
N ASP A 302 6.42 8.16 4.12
CA ASP A 302 7.35 8.89 4.98
C ASP A 302 6.90 9.05 6.44
N GLY A 303 5.77 8.43 6.82
CA GLY A 303 5.21 8.56 8.17
C GLY A 303 4.71 9.96 8.50
N SER A 304 4.67 10.87 7.51
CA SER A 304 4.10 12.19 7.73
C SER A 304 2.61 12.02 8.04
N THR A 305 2.13 12.82 8.97
CA THR A 305 0.69 12.87 9.30
C THR A 305 -0.15 13.47 8.17
N LYS A 306 0.50 13.96 7.14
CA LYS A 306 -0.12 14.48 5.95
C LYS A 306 -0.37 13.29 5.01
N LYS A 307 -1.62 12.99 4.76
CA LYS A 307 -2.05 12.02 3.73
C LYS A 307 -1.52 12.36 2.33
N ARG A 308 -0.87 13.52 2.19
CA ARG A 308 -0.38 14.09 0.95
C ARG A 308 0.94 14.76 1.19
N VAL A 309 1.93 14.36 0.45
CA VAL A 309 3.19 15.09 0.35
C VAL A 309 3.23 15.71 -1.04
N ARG A 310 3.33 17.03 -1.10
CA ARG A 310 3.59 17.71 -2.37
C ARG A 310 5.06 17.48 -2.69
N GLY A 311 5.32 16.71 -3.73
CA GLY A 311 6.65 16.55 -4.27
C GLY A 311 7.21 17.91 -4.75
N GLU A 312 8.51 18.00 -4.96
CA GLU A 312 9.14 19.20 -5.56
C GLU A 312 8.64 19.45 -6.99
N ASP A 313 8.13 18.38 -7.66
CA ASP A 313 7.43 18.44 -8.95
C ASP A 313 6.03 19.07 -8.85
N GLY A 314 5.59 19.47 -7.66
CA GLY A 314 4.28 20.01 -7.40
C GLY A 314 3.15 18.96 -7.41
N ILE A 315 3.46 17.68 -7.64
CA ILE A 315 2.49 16.60 -7.65
C ILE A 315 2.16 16.18 -6.22
N LEU A 316 0.88 15.96 -5.96
CA LEU A 316 0.40 15.47 -4.69
C LEU A 316 0.49 13.93 -4.69
N HIS A 317 1.39 13.39 -3.86
CA HIS A 317 1.46 11.95 -3.62
C HIS A 317 0.42 11.56 -2.58
N HIS A 318 -0.37 10.56 -2.88
CA HIS A 318 -1.40 10.01 -2.02
C HIS A 318 -0.91 8.69 -1.42
N PHE A 319 -1.15 8.50 -0.13
CA PHE A 319 -0.76 7.29 0.61
C PHE A 319 -1.98 6.55 1.15
N ASP A 320 -3.10 6.64 0.44
CA ASP A 320 -4.38 6.13 0.93
C ASP A 320 -4.36 4.61 1.12
N ARG A 321 -3.74 3.85 0.18
CA ARG A 321 -3.55 2.39 0.32
C ARG A 321 -2.48 2.02 1.34
N ALA A 322 -1.40 2.78 1.46
CA ALA A 322 -0.43 2.58 2.54
C ALA A 322 -1.11 2.75 3.90
N ARG A 323 -2.02 3.71 4.01
CA ARG A 323 -2.81 3.94 5.23
C ARG A 323 -3.71 2.76 5.56
N THR A 324 -4.39 2.16 4.57
CA THR A 324 -5.20 0.95 4.81
C THR A 324 -4.34 -0.22 5.31
N ALA A 325 -3.09 -0.37 4.84
CA ALA A 325 -2.16 -1.38 5.35
C ALA A 325 -1.73 -1.12 6.81
N VAL A 326 -1.48 0.15 7.18
CA VAL A 326 -1.19 0.55 8.58
C VAL A 326 -2.35 0.19 9.50
N MET A 327 -3.59 0.46 9.07
CA MET A 327 -4.79 0.08 9.81
C MET A 327 -4.93 -1.44 9.97
N ALA A 328 -4.67 -2.18 8.90
CA ALA A 328 -4.73 -3.64 8.92
C ALA A 328 -3.75 -4.23 9.93
N ALA A 329 -2.51 -3.77 9.95
CA ALA A 329 -1.50 -4.22 10.90
C ALA A 329 -1.93 -4.03 12.37
N ASP A 330 -2.59 -2.91 12.67
CA ASP A 330 -3.11 -2.65 14.02
C ASP A 330 -4.23 -3.61 14.42
N ILE A 331 -5.14 -3.89 13.49
CA ILE A 331 -6.35 -4.68 13.76
C ILE A 331 -6.04 -6.17 13.77
N LEU A 332 -5.32 -6.67 12.78
CA LEU A 332 -4.96 -8.09 12.65
C LEU A 332 -4.13 -8.58 13.84
N ALA A 333 -3.20 -7.76 14.33
CA ALA A 333 -2.38 -8.12 15.48
C ALA A 333 -3.14 -8.13 16.82
N LYS A 334 -4.23 -7.37 16.94
CA LYS A 334 -5.00 -7.21 18.19
C LYS A 334 -6.24 -8.09 18.28
N ARG A 335 -6.78 -8.52 17.14
CA ARG A 335 -8.00 -9.33 17.08
C ARG A 335 -7.68 -10.77 16.72
N LYS A 336 -8.36 -11.70 17.40
CA LYS A 336 -8.35 -13.11 17.01
C LYS A 336 -9.44 -13.33 15.96
N PHE A 337 -9.04 -13.88 14.84
CA PHE A 337 -9.92 -14.39 13.79
C PHE A 337 -9.92 -15.92 13.87
N HIS A 338 -11.07 -16.54 13.70
CA HIS A 338 -11.21 -17.99 13.84
C HIS A 338 -11.12 -18.66 12.47
N VAL A 339 -10.32 -19.70 12.36
CA VAL A 339 -10.38 -20.61 11.21
C VAL A 339 -11.68 -21.41 11.33
N PRO A 340 -12.57 -21.42 10.31
CA PRO A 340 -13.74 -22.25 10.35
C PRO A 340 -13.33 -23.73 10.50
N THR A 341 -13.75 -24.38 11.56
CA THR A 341 -13.61 -25.84 11.65
C THR A 341 -14.52 -26.47 10.61
N LYS A 342 -14.03 -27.47 9.89
CA LYS A 342 -14.74 -28.17 8.78
C LYS A 342 -16.10 -28.80 9.13
N GLU A 343 -16.55 -28.69 10.38
CA GLU A 343 -17.70 -29.43 10.93
C GLU A 343 -18.89 -28.56 11.34
N GLU A 344 -18.86 -27.23 11.19
CA GLU A 344 -20.07 -26.45 11.38
C GLU A 344 -20.89 -26.41 10.10
N PRO A 345 -21.97 -27.20 9.99
CA PRO A 345 -22.89 -27.04 8.87
C PRO A 345 -23.44 -25.61 8.92
N ASN A 346 -23.47 -24.98 7.76
CA ASN A 346 -23.94 -23.62 7.53
C ASN A 346 -25.43 -23.50 7.92
N THR A 347 -25.73 -23.38 9.24
CA THR A 347 -27.07 -23.28 9.81
C THR A 347 -27.57 -21.84 9.97
N TYR A 348 -27.00 -20.91 9.20
CA TYR A 348 -27.56 -19.57 9.13
C TYR A 348 -28.35 -19.36 7.83
N SER A 349 -29.38 -20.16 7.64
CA SER A 349 -30.51 -19.71 6.82
C SER A 349 -31.30 -18.68 7.63
N ALA A 350 -31.62 -17.54 7.04
CA ALA A 350 -32.15 -16.34 7.65
C ALA A 350 -33.56 -16.47 8.30
N GLY A 351 -33.87 -17.58 8.95
CA GLY A 351 -35.13 -17.83 9.62
C GLY A 351 -35.06 -18.61 10.94
N GLN A 352 -33.92 -19.23 11.28
CA GLN A 352 -33.84 -20.11 12.46
C GLN A 352 -33.06 -19.57 13.68
N VAL A 353 -32.48 -18.39 13.57
CA VAL A 353 -31.65 -17.79 14.66
C VAL A 353 -32.52 -17.29 15.83
N THR A 354 -33.81 -17.05 15.61
CA THR A 354 -34.66 -16.37 16.59
C THR A 354 -35.12 -17.24 17.75
N ILE A 355 -35.24 -18.55 17.59
CA ILE A 355 -35.86 -19.42 18.60
C ILE A 355 -34.81 -19.93 19.60
N ARG A 356 -33.63 -20.35 19.19
CA ARG A 356 -32.59 -20.84 20.12
C ARG A 356 -31.97 -19.73 20.99
N GLN A 357 -31.73 -18.54 20.43
CA GLN A 357 -31.22 -17.42 21.24
C GLN A 357 -32.22 -16.92 22.25
N LEU A 358 -33.54 -17.03 21.99
CA LEU A 358 -34.59 -16.71 22.94
C LEU A 358 -34.68 -17.76 24.06
N ASP A 359 -34.43 -19.02 23.79
CA ASP A 359 -34.44 -20.09 24.77
C ASP A 359 -33.20 -20.08 25.66
N ASP A 360 -32.03 -19.77 25.13
CA ASP A 360 -30.81 -19.61 25.93
C ASP A 360 -30.86 -18.34 26.78
N HIS A 361 -31.45 -17.27 26.30
CA HIS A 361 -31.67 -16.06 27.10
C HIS A 361 -32.72 -16.29 28.21
N ARG A 362 -33.73 -17.12 27.97
CA ARG A 362 -34.72 -17.54 29.00
C ARG A 362 -34.13 -18.49 30.06
N ARG A 363 -33.23 -19.40 29.65
CA ARG A 363 -32.51 -20.30 30.58
C ARG A 363 -31.54 -19.54 31.47
N ASN A 364 -30.77 -18.59 30.93
CA ASN A 364 -29.87 -17.75 31.73
C ASN A 364 -30.59 -16.80 32.69
N LYS A 365 -31.78 -16.28 32.33
CA LYS A 365 -32.59 -15.49 33.24
C LYS A 365 -33.19 -16.32 34.39
N LYS A 366 -33.54 -17.59 34.15
CA LYS A 366 -34.02 -18.48 35.21
C LYS A 366 -32.94 -18.92 36.19
N GLN A 367 -31.68 -19.02 35.74
CA GLN A 367 -30.56 -19.35 36.64
C GLN A 367 -30.09 -18.18 37.49
N GLN A 368 -30.35 -16.94 37.10
CA GLN A 368 -30.01 -15.75 37.90
C GLN A 368 -31.09 -15.38 38.93
N SER A 369 -32.29 -15.98 38.87
CA SER A 369 -33.38 -15.71 39.81
C SER A 369 -33.47 -16.69 40.99
N ILE A 370 -32.54 -17.64 41.11
CA ILE A 370 -32.48 -18.59 42.25
C ILE A 370 -31.11 -18.42 42.93
N SER A 371 -30.94 -17.30 43.64
CA SER A 371 -29.90 -17.14 44.66
C SER A 371 -30.61 -17.14 46.02
N PRO A 372 -30.33 -18.09 46.92
CA PRO A 372 -30.96 -18.10 48.22
C PRO A 372 -30.43 -16.98 49.11
N PHE A 373 -31.33 -16.18 49.61
CA PHE A 373 -31.09 -15.19 50.65
C PHE A 373 -30.43 -15.86 51.85
N LYS A 374 -29.21 -15.45 52.23
CA LYS A 374 -28.63 -15.74 53.53
C LYS A 374 -29.06 -14.65 54.51
N PRO A 375 -29.70 -14.98 55.65
CA PRO A 375 -30.02 -13.97 56.65
C PRO A 375 -28.75 -13.52 57.38
N ALA A 376 -28.63 -12.22 57.56
CA ALA A 376 -27.58 -11.60 58.36
C ALA A 376 -27.81 -11.93 59.85
N SER A 377 -26.82 -12.54 60.51
CA SER A 377 -26.81 -12.70 61.97
C SER A 377 -26.36 -11.37 62.58
N LEU A 378 -27.27 -10.77 63.30
CA LEU A 378 -27.02 -9.73 64.31
C LEU A 378 -26.35 -10.36 65.53
N SER A 379 -25.16 -9.96 65.92
CA SER A 379 -24.58 -10.16 67.24
C SER A 379 -24.43 -8.81 67.95
N TRP A 380 -25.13 -8.65 69.04
CA TRP A 380 -24.95 -7.59 70.01
C TRP A 380 -23.87 -8.01 71.02
N SER A 381 -22.87 -7.16 71.22
CA SER A 381 -22.21 -6.83 72.47
C SER A 381 -21.21 -5.72 72.25
#